data_aae9a027d4dbbf2c54c06f837fc65a78
#
_entry.id   aae9a027d4dbbf2c54c06f837fc65a78
#
_cell.length_a   1.000
_cell.length_b   1.000
_cell.length_c   1.000
_cell.angle_alpha   90.00
_cell.angle_beta   90.00
_cell.angle_gamma   90.00
#
_symmetry.space_group_name_H-M   'P 1'
#
loop_
_entity.id
_entity.type
_entity.pdbx_description
1 polymer ?
#
loop_
_entity_poly.entity_id
_entity_poly.type
_entity_poly.pdbx_seq_one_letter_code
_entity_poly.pdbx_strand_id
1 'polypeptide(L)'
;MLQLIGAEVTRRLRLLWILFGILLELRLLYPLFSSPLAHRFSDPQRHWENGLAFLHPSIMGSDDPYLYQLWLYLLQRLAGTSDNLILMGCGLLCALMPYGWYRALRELMPREAALTGAVLVAVVPDFLSIYGYFMNETLLLTLTGFAFWLTLRAHGKRTVAAFAAACTLWVAASFTRAAAVPLAAISLLWIGWPAPHRLRKLLCAAGLFILVAIPAGFHGQAKLGFFAPFGNLYLHHIYRDSGRQRIELNLGSEGSYWFVSPSFANATFYPFSDWMTERQGTAKVTIDLTHRRADWAREEERAAHESKMSPLTDTLENLLFLSFGQSWPNNDMNTVSGWLTVWLRWIWVPMIVFVAWGLLDRRFTGRETLLPVSGLVVFFWLALQQSAITEGRFRLPLEPILLASAFVLSHRLADGRALRTASQ
;
A
#
# COMPACT_ATOMS: atom_id res chain seq x y z
N MET A 1 17.55 43.88 8.87
CA MET A 1 17.50 42.81 7.83
C MET A 1 17.25 41.43 8.45
N LEU A 2 18.04 40.93 9.41
CA LEU A 2 17.84 39.61 10.05
C LEU A 2 16.49 39.45 10.76
N GLN A 3 15.98 40.49 11.42
CA GLN A 3 14.67 40.46 12.08
C GLN A 3 13.51 40.35 11.08
N LEU A 4 13.58 40.99 9.92
CA LEU A 4 12.56 40.89 8.86
C LEU A 4 12.56 39.52 8.21
N ILE A 5 13.74 38.91 7.99
CA ILE A 5 13.84 37.53 7.46
C ILE A 5 13.24 36.54 8.47
N GLY A 6 13.54 36.68 9.76
CA GLY A 6 12.99 35.84 10.80
C GLY A 6 11.45 35.94 10.93
N ALA A 7 10.91 37.15 10.78
CA ALA A 7 9.46 37.37 10.81
C ALA A 7 8.76 36.73 9.61
N GLU A 8 9.32 36.83 8.41
CA GLU A 8 8.75 36.23 7.19
C GLU A 8 8.78 34.72 7.25
N VAL A 9 9.89 34.10 7.69
CA VAL A 9 9.99 32.63 7.87
C VAL A 9 8.94 32.16 8.89
N THR A 10 8.79 32.86 10.01
CA THR A 10 7.79 32.52 11.02
C THR A 10 6.35 32.62 10.47
N ARG A 11 6.07 33.65 9.66
CA ARG A 11 4.78 33.84 9.02
C ARG A 11 4.46 32.70 8.04
N ARG A 12 5.41 32.33 7.16
CA ARG A 12 5.26 31.22 6.19
C ARG A 12 5.01 29.90 6.91
N LEU A 13 5.79 29.60 7.94
CA LEU A 13 5.61 28.37 8.72
C LEU A 13 4.23 28.32 9.38
N ARG A 14 3.74 29.45 9.92
CA ARG A 14 2.39 29.54 10.51
C ARG A 14 1.29 29.27 9.47
N LEU A 15 1.41 29.88 8.28
CA LEU A 15 0.45 29.65 7.17
C LEU A 15 0.45 28.18 6.71
N LEU A 16 1.61 27.55 6.60
CA LEU A 16 1.70 26.12 6.26
C LEU A 16 1.06 25.24 7.33
N TRP A 17 1.19 25.58 8.63
CA TRP A 17 0.51 24.84 9.69
C TRP A 17 -0.99 24.99 9.64
N ILE A 18 -1.50 26.19 9.38
CA ILE A 18 -2.93 26.44 9.21
C ILE A 18 -3.45 25.63 8.02
N LEU A 19 -2.79 25.71 6.87
CA LEU A 19 -3.15 24.95 5.68
C LEU A 19 -3.15 23.44 5.94
N PHE A 20 -2.10 22.93 6.59
CA PHE A 20 -2.02 21.52 6.92
C PHE A 20 -3.12 21.08 7.91
N GLY A 21 -3.42 21.90 8.91
CA GLY A 21 -4.54 21.68 9.84
C GLY A 21 -5.87 21.59 9.11
N ILE A 22 -6.16 22.55 8.22
CA ILE A 22 -7.38 22.54 7.40
C ILE A 22 -7.44 21.26 6.52
N LEU A 23 -6.33 20.87 5.90
CA LEU A 23 -6.30 19.64 5.11
C LEU A 23 -6.54 18.39 5.95
N LEU A 24 -6.02 18.32 7.17
CA LEU A 24 -6.30 17.21 8.08
C LEU A 24 -7.78 17.15 8.48
N GLU A 25 -8.40 18.31 8.74
CA GLU A 25 -9.85 18.39 9.03
C GLU A 25 -10.70 17.97 7.82
N LEU A 26 -10.38 18.47 6.63
CA LEU A 26 -11.07 18.06 5.40
C LEU A 26 -10.94 16.56 5.15
N ARG A 27 -9.77 15.97 5.41
CA ARG A 27 -9.56 14.53 5.30
C ARG A 27 -10.29 13.74 6.37
N LEU A 28 -10.40 14.26 7.59
CA LEU A 28 -11.20 13.67 8.66
C LEU A 28 -12.69 13.60 8.27
N LEU A 29 -13.18 14.65 7.63
CA LEU A 29 -14.58 14.77 7.20
C LEU A 29 -14.86 14.09 5.85
N TYR A 30 -13.83 13.75 5.07
CA TYR A 30 -13.98 13.22 3.72
C TYR A 30 -14.93 12.02 3.61
N PRO A 31 -14.88 10.99 4.49
CA PRO A 31 -15.81 9.85 4.41
C PRO A 31 -17.28 10.20 4.68
N LEU A 32 -17.59 11.38 5.19
CA LEU A 32 -18.97 11.86 5.31
C LEU A 32 -19.55 12.28 3.94
N PHE A 33 -18.67 12.73 3.02
CA PHE A 33 -19.05 13.16 1.66
C PHE A 33 -18.88 12.04 0.64
N SER A 34 -17.86 11.18 0.82
CA SER A 34 -17.61 10.00 0.01
C SER A 34 -17.65 8.77 0.91
N SER A 35 -18.88 8.32 1.20
CA SER A 35 -19.11 7.30 2.22
C SER A 35 -18.69 5.90 1.75
N PRO A 36 -17.78 5.22 2.45
CA PRO A 36 -17.46 3.82 2.15
C PRO A 36 -18.67 2.89 2.36
N LEU A 37 -19.66 3.29 3.15
CA LEU A 37 -20.92 2.54 3.33
C LEU A 37 -21.79 2.59 2.07
N ALA A 38 -21.69 3.66 1.26
CA ALA A 38 -22.39 3.78 -0.01
C ALA A 38 -21.68 3.05 -1.16
N HIS A 39 -20.37 2.82 -1.03
CA HIS A 39 -19.53 2.20 -2.05
C HIS A 39 -19.23 0.74 -1.78
N ARG A 40 -20.26 -0.03 -1.35
CA ARG A 40 -20.14 -1.46 -1.07
C ARG A 40 -20.42 -2.28 -2.32
N PHE A 41 -19.38 -2.54 -3.09
CA PHE A 41 -19.40 -3.43 -4.26
C PHE A 41 -18.04 -4.13 -4.38
N SER A 42 -17.96 -5.31 -4.97
CA SER A 42 -16.72 -6.06 -5.18
C SER A 42 -15.84 -6.15 -3.91
N ASP A 43 -14.56 -5.77 -3.96
CA ASP A 43 -13.62 -5.81 -2.84
C ASP A 43 -14.08 -5.04 -1.59
N PRO A 44 -14.57 -3.78 -1.68
CA PRO A 44 -15.10 -3.05 -0.52
C PRO A 44 -16.23 -3.77 0.21
N GLN A 45 -17.16 -4.38 -0.52
CA GLN A 45 -18.24 -5.18 0.07
C GLN A 45 -17.70 -6.42 0.75
N ARG A 46 -16.83 -7.17 0.08
CA ARG A 46 -16.18 -8.37 0.62
C ARG A 46 -15.43 -8.05 1.92
N HIS A 47 -14.63 -6.99 1.94
CA HIS A 47 -13.92 -6.56 3.14
C HIS A 47 -14.86 -6.23 4.29
N TRP A 48 -15.95 -5.51 4.01
CA TRP A 48 -16.95 -5.14 4.99
C TRP A 48 -17.63 -6.36 5.62
N GLU A 49 -18.09 -7.30 4.78
CA GLU A 49 -18.77 -8.54 5.20
C GLU A 49 -17.83 -9.46 5.98
N ASN A 50 -16.59 -9.61 5.53
CA ASN A 50 -15.58 -10.41 6.23
C ASN A 50 -15.12 -9.78 7.54
N GLY A 51 -15.21 -8.45 7.68
CA GLY A 51 -15.08 -7.78 8.97
C GLY A 51 -16.18 -8.19 9.94
N LEU A 52 -17.45 -8.20 9.51
CA LEU A 52 -18.58 -8.67 10.32
C LEU A 52 -18.43 -10.15 10.71
N ALA A 53 -17.97 -10.98 9.78
CA ALA A 53 -17.81 -12.42 9.96
C ALA A 53 -16.44 -12.80 10.56
N PHE A 54 -15.68 -11.89 11.14
CA PHE A 54 -14.30 -12.11 11.58
C PHE A 54 -14.15 -13.32 12.53
N LEU A 55 -15.09 -13.54 13.44
CA LEU A 55 -15.07 -14.67 14.38
C LEU A 55 -15.53 -16.00 13.75
N HIS A 56 -16.23 -15.93 12.64
CA HIS A 56 -16.73 -17.08 11.88
C HIS A 56 -16.33 -16.94 10.41
N PRO A 57 -15.03 -16.98 10.11
CA PRO A 57 -14.53 -16.66 8.79
C PRO A 57 -14.96 -17.70 7.76
N SER A 58 -15.34 -17.20 6.58
CA SER A 58 -15.63 -18.02 5.40
C SER A 58 -14.44 -18.06 4.44
N ILE A 59 -14.45 -19.03 3.52
CA ILE A 59 -13.43 -19.12 2.48
C ILE A 59 -13.44 -17.88 1.54
N MET A 60 -14.60 -17.26 1.37
CA MET A 60 -14.72 -16.01 0.59
C MET A 60 -13.87 -14.86 1.16
N GLY A 61 -13.54 -14.92 2.45
CA GLY A 61 -12.64 -13.98 3.11
C GLY A 61 -11.17 -14.38 3.06
N SER A 62 -10.80 -15.47 2.38
CA SER A 62 -9.41 -15.95 2.36
C SER A 62 -8.44 -14.97 1.68
N ASP A 63 -8.93 -14.15 0.76
CA ASP A 63 -8.16 -13.09 0.08
C ASP A 63 -7.91 -11.86 0.97
N ASP A 64 -8.65 -11.72 2.06
CA ASP A 64 -8.58 -10.53 2.89
C ASP A 64 -7.53 -10.66 3.97
N PRO A 65 -6.67 -9.63 4.14
CA PRO A 65 -5.61 -9.66 5.13
C PRO A 65 -6.16 -9.65 6.56
N TYR A 66 -5.56 -10.45 7.43
CA TYR A 66 -5.99 -10.65 8.81
C TYR A 66 -6.19 -9.35 9.61
N LEU A 67 -5.19 -8.46 9.57
CA LEU A 67 -5.23 -7.26 10.40
C LEU A 67 -6.25 -6.24 9.91
N TYR A 68 -6.49 -6.18 8.60
CA TYR A 68 -7.53 -5.31 8.04
C TYR A 68 -8.94 -5.79 8.41
N GLN A 69 -9.17 -7.11 8.35
CA GLN A 69 -10.44 -7.69 8.82
C GLN A 69 -10.65 -7.46 10.32
N LEU A 70 -9.62 -7.65 11.14
CA LEU A 70 -9.67 -7.38 12.57
C LEU A 70 -9.99 -5.90 12.84
N TRP A 71 -9.37 -4.97 12.11
CA TRP A 71 -9.65 -3.54 12.23
C TRP A 71 -11.11 -3.21 11.90
N LEU A 72 -11.63 -3.75 10.79
CA LEU A 72 -13.05 -3.59 10.43
C LEU A 72 -13.98 -4.19 11.47
N TYR A 73 -13.68 -5.39 11.97
CA TYR A 73 -14.44 -6.02 13.04
C TYR A 73 -14.51 -5.14 14.29
N LEU A 74 -13.37 -4.62 14.74
CA LEU A 74 -13.32 -3.75 15.92
C LEU A 74 -14.08 -2.44 15.66
N LEU A 75 -13.92 -1.82 14.49
CA LEU A 75 -14.64 -0.62 14.12
C LEU A 75 -16.17 -0.84 14.14
N GLN A 76 -16.64 -1.93 13.54
CA GLN A 76 -18.06 -2.31 13.52
C GLN A 76 -18.59 -2.59 14.92
N ARG A 77 -17.81 -3.28 15.77
CA ARG A 77 -18.20 -3.55 17.16
C ARG A 77 -18.27 -2.31 18.04
N LEU A 78 -17.31 -1.39 17.88
CA LEU A 78 -17.28 -0.13 18.62
C LEU A 78 -18.36 0.84 18.13
N ALA A 79 -18.65 0.85 16.85
CA ALA A 79 -19.67 1.72 16.27
C ALA A 79 -21.10 1.22 16.53
N GLY A 80 -21.31 -0.07 16.72
CA GLY A 80 -22.65 -0.67 16.84
C GLY A 80 -23.49 -0.37 15.59
N THR A 81 -24.59 0.35 15.75
CA THR A 81 -25.48 0.76 14.65
C THR A 81 -25.19 2.18 14.12
N SER A 82 -24.15 2.83 14.62
CA SER A 82 -23.84 4.22 14.27
C SER A 82 -22.96 4.32 13.03
N ASP A 83 -23.53 4.63 11.87
CA ASP A 83 -22.78 4.90 10.64
C ASP A 83 -21.76 6.04 10.83
N ASN A 84 -22.11 7.07 11.58
CA ASN A 84 -21.21 8.20 11.84
C ASN A 84 -19.92 7.78 12.54
N LEU A 85 -19.95 6.84 13.49
CA LEU A 85 -18.75 6.34 14.16
C LEU A 85 -17.87 5.53 13.19
N ILE A 86 -18.48 4.78 12.27
CA ILE A 86 -17.76 4.07 11.20
C ILE A 86 -17.04 5.07 10.30
N LEU A 87 -17.76 6.09 9.83
CA LEU A 87 -17.22 7.14 8.96
C LEU A 87 -16.12 7.94 9.65
N MET A 88 -16.28 8.26 10.94
CA MET A 88 -15.24 8.91 11.74
C MET A 88 -13.97 8.04 11.88
N GLY A 89 -14.11 6.72 12.08
CA GLY A 89 -12.99 5.80 12.11
C GLY A 89 -12.21 5.79 10.78
N CYS A 90 -12.91 5.76 9.65
CA CYS A 90 -12.30 5.89 8.32
C CYS A 90 -11.65 7.27 8.12
N GLY A 91 -12.30 8.35 8.55
CA GLY A 91 -11.79 9.71 8.50
C GLY A 91 -10.53 9.91 9.34
N LEU A 92 -10.47 9.28 10.51
CA LEU A 92 -9.28 9.29 11.35
C LEU A 92 -8.07 8.69 10.62
N LEU A 93 -8.23 7.53 9.99
CA LEU A 93 -7.15 6.95 9.16
C LEU A 93 -6.76 7.89 8.01
N CYS A 94 -7.75 8.49 7.34
CA CYS A 94 -7.54 9.43 6.24
C CYS A 94 -6.70 10.64 6.67
N ALA A 95 -6.98 11.23 7.84
CA ALA A 95 -6.25 12.37 8.40
C ALA A 95 -4.86 11.96 8.94
N LEU A 96 -4.75 10.79 9.57
CA LEU A 96 -3.49 10.30 10.14
C LEU A 96 -2.45 9.97 9.06
N MET A 97 -2.86 9.61 7.85
CA MET A 97 -1.94 9.24 6.77
C MET A 97 -0.93 10.36 6.45
N PRO A 98 -1.31 11.60 6.06
CA PRO A 98 -0.34 12.67 5.80
C PRO A 98 0.39 13.13 7.06
N TYR A 99 -0.21 12.99 8.24
CA TYR A 99 0.48 13.29 9.49
C TYR A 99 1.65 12.30 9.74
N GLY A 100 1.47 11.02 9.48
CA GLY A 100 2.54 10.02 9.53
C GLY A 100 3.70 10.38 8.61
N TRP A 101 3.41 10.81 7.39
CA TRP A 101 4.42 11.27 6.43
C TRP A 101 5.09 12.57 6.85
N TYR A 102 4.36 13.53 7.43
CA TYR A 102 4.98 14.70 8.07
C TYR A 102 6.03 14.29 9.10
N ARG A 103 5.70 13.33 9.98
CA ARG A 103 6.62 12.84 11.01
C ARG A 103 7.86 12.15 10.40
N ALA A 104 7.69 11.37 9.33
CA ALA A 104 8.79 10.73 8.62
C ALA A 104 9.72 11.77 7.96
N LEU A 105 9.16 12.73 7.22
CA LEU A 105 9.92 13.78 6.56
C LEU A 105 10.67 14.68 7.55
N ARG A 106 10.12 14.91 8.75
CA ARG A 106 10.79 15.67 9.83
C ARG A 106 12.10 15.05 10.34
N GLU A 107 12.28 13.75 10.16
CA GLU A 107 13.55 13.09 10.48
C GLU A 107 14.64 13.33 9.42
N LEU A 108 14.25 13.77 8.22
CA LEU A 108 15.15 13.94 7.06
C LEU A 108 15.41 15.40 6.68
N MET A 109 14.49 16.34 7.03
CA MET A 109 14.56 17.70 6.54
C MET A 109 14.02 18.73 7.56
N PRO A 110 14.28 20.03 7.35
CA PRO A 110 13.77 21.12 8.15
C PRO A 110 12.23 21.12 8.23
N ARG A 111 11.69 21.77 9.28
CA ARG A 111 10.27 21.75 9.58
C ARG A 111 9.37 22.25 8.46
N GLU A 112 9.78 23.33 7.81
CA GLU A 112 9.03 23.93 6.69
C GLU A 112 8.96 22.99 5.49
N ALA A 113 10.11 22.45 5.07
CA ALA A 113 10.18 21.49 3.97
C ALA A 113 9.37 20.22 4.28
N ALA A 114 9.49 19.67 5.48
CA ALA A 114 8.71 18.49 5.89
C ALA A 114 7.20 18.76 5.83
N LEU A 115 6.77 19.94 6.26
CA LEU A 115 5.37 20.34 6.23
C LEU A 115 4.86 20.52 4.79
N THR A 116 5.67 21.14 3.92
CA THR A 116 5.36 21.25 2.49
C THR A 116 5.22 19.88 1.84
N GLY A 117 6.13 18.95 2.11
CA GLY A 117 6.05 17.58 1.61
C GLY A 117 4.80 16.85 2.12
N ALA A 118 4.41 17.05 3.38
CA ALA A 118 3.19 16.47 3.93
C ALA A 118 1.92 17.07 3.32
N VAL A 119 1.91 18.37 3.02
CA VAL A 119 0.82 19.03 2.26
C VAL A 119 0.70 18.40 0.87
N LEU A 120 1.81 18.18 0.17
CA LEU A 120 1.79 17.49 -1.12
C LEU A 120 1.18 16.09 -1.02
N VAL A 121 1.58 15.30 -0.01
CA VAL A 121 0.97 13.98 0.25
C VAL A 121 -0.53 14.10 0.55
N ALA A 122 -0.94 15.15 1.29
CA ALA A 122 -2.34 15.34 1.67
C ALA A 122 -3.26 15.69 0.50
N VAL A 123 -2.76 16.34 -0.55
CA VAL A 123 -3.58 16.81 -1.68
C VAL A 123 -3.61 15.86 -2.87
N VAL A 124 -2.83 14.78 -2.88
CA VAL A 124 -2.88 13.78 -3.96
C VAL A 124 -4.25 13.10 -3.95
N PRO A 125 -5.01 13.15 -5.06
CA PRO A 125 -6.38 12.62 -5.12
C PRO A 125 -6.47 11.14 -4.81
N ASP A 126 -5.53 10.32 -5.28
CA ASP A 126 -5.51 8.86 -5.07
C ASP A 126 -5.40 8.51 -3.57
N PHE A 127 -4.61 9.31 -2.82
CA PHE A 127 -4.47 9.14 -1.36
C PHE A 127 -5.65 9.70 -0.56
N LEU A 128 -6.58 10.34 -1.21
CA LEU A 128 -7.82 10.81 -0.60
C LEU A 128 -8.96 9.88 -0.96
N SER A 129 -9.17 9.63 -2.26
CA SER A 129 -10.31 8.89 -2.80
C SER A 129 -10.42 7.46 -2.27
N ILE A 130 -9.27 6.78 -2.01
CA ILE A 130 -9.25 5.43 -1.48
C ILE A 130 -9.98 5.29 -0.13
N TYR A 131 -10.02 6.37 0.68
CA TYR A 131 -10.71 6.36 1.98
C TYR A 131 -12.24 6.47 1.88
N GLY A 132 -12.78 6.68 0.69
CA GLY A 132 -14.20 6.51 0.37
C GLY A 132 -14.61 5.05 0.15
N TYR A 133 -13.73 4.07 0.41
CA TYR A 133 -13.96 2.65 0.21
C TYR A 133 -13.38 1.82 1.36
N PHE A 134 -13.99 0.67 1.64
CA PHE A 134 -13.41 -0.29 2.58
C PHE A 134 -12.30 -1.10 1.90
N MET A 135 -11.11 -0.52 1.84
CA MET A 135 -9.94 -1.11 1.20
C MET A 135 -8.76 -1.23 2.16
N ASN A 136 -8.05 -2.34 2.10
CA ASN A 136 -6.90 -2.60 2.97
C ASN A 136 -5.75 -1.60 2.78
N GLU A 137 -5.68 -0.95 1.62
CA GLU A 137 -4.76 0.14 1.32
C GLU A 137 -4.94 1.33 2.28
N THR A 138 -6.15 1.60 2.78
CA THR A 138 -6.41 2.73 3.70
C THR A 138 -5.62 2.60 5.00
N LEU A 139 -5.65 1.42 5.60
CA LEU A 139 -4.88 1.13 6.81
C LEU A 139 -3.38 1.05 6.51
N LEU A 140 -3.01 0.40 5.38
CA LEU A 140 -1.62 0.27 4.97
C LEU A 140 -0.94 1.63 4.74
N LEU A 141 -1.56 2.54 3.97
CA LEU A 141 -1.03 3.88 3.70
C LEU A 141 -0.79 4.66 5.00
N THR A 142 -1.73 4.53 5.95
CA THR A 142 -1.61 5.17 7.26
C THR A 142 -0.46 4.57 8.05
N LEU A 143 -0.38 3.25 8.16
CA LEU A 143 0.68 2.55 8.91
C LEU A 143 2.07 2.81 8.31
N THR A 144 2.19 2.86 6.98
CA THR A 144 3.47 3.00 6.28
C THR A 144 4.18 4.32 6.64
N GLY A 145 3.47 5.44 6.67
CA GLY A 145 4.03 6.74 7.07
C GLY A 145 4.60 6.72 8.49
N PHE A 146 3.86 6.16 9.44
CA PHE A 146 4.31 6.01 10.83
C PHE A 146 5.44 4.98 10.97
N ALA A 147 5.41 3.89 10.20
CA ALA A 147 6.45 2.87 10.21
C ALA A 147 7.79 3.45 9.74
N PHE A 148 7.80 4.22 8.66
CA PHE A 148 9.01 4.94 8.21
C PHE A 148 9.47 5.98 9.23
N TRP A 149 8.56 6.74 9.83
CA TRP A 149 8.92 7.66 10.89
C TRP A 149 9.65 6.96 12.04
N LEU A 150 9.08 5.87 12.57
CA LEU A 150 9.71 5.15 13.67
C LEU A 150 11.02 4.47 13.25
N THR A 151 11.13 4.00 12.01
CA THR A 151 12.37 3.43 11.45
C THR A 151 13.49 4.48 11.41
N LEU A 152 13.22 5.65 10.84
CA LEU A 152 14.18 6.76 10.78
C LEU A 152 14.61 7.22 12.17
N ARG A 153 13.65 7.31 13.10
CA ARG A 153 13.92 7.66 14.50
C ARG A 153 14.73 6.58 15.24
N ALA A 154 14.44 5.30 14.99
CA ALA A 154 15.16 4.17 15.57
C ALA A 154 16.61 4.12 15.09
N HIS A 155 16.87 4.46 13.83
CA HIS A 155 18.23 4.59 13.29
C HIS A 155 19.07 5.60 14.07
N GLY A 156 18.47 6.74 14.44
CA GLY A 156 19.17 7.75 15.25
C GLY A 156 19.38 7.33 16.71
N LYS A 157 18.38 6.69 17.33
CA LYS A 157 18.41 6.33 18.75
C LYS A 157 19.16 5.02 19.07
N ARG A 158 19.21 4.08 18.13
CA ARG A 158 19.85 2.76 18.21
C ARG A 158 19.42 1.87 19.39
N THR A 159 18.31 2.19 20.07
CA THR A 159 17.78 1.42 21.22
C THR A 159 16.89 0.27 20.76
N VAL A 160 16.80 -0.80 21.59
CA VAL A 160 15.88 -1.93 21.33
C VAL A 160 14.43 -1.49 21.35
N ALA A 161 14.05 -0.58 22.27
CA ALA A 161 12.67 -0.07 22.36
C ALA A 161 12.25 0.70 21.10
N ALA A 162 13.13 1.55 20.55
CA ALA A 162 12.84 2.26 19.30
C ALA A 162 12.73 1.29 18.10
N PHE A 163 13.57 0.25 18.09
CA PHE A 163 13.48 -0.82 17.10
C PHE A 163 12.15 -1.59 17.24
N ALA A 164 11.76 -1.97 18.46
CA ALA A 164 10.52 -2.69 18.72
C ALA A 164 9.30 -1.88 18.24
N ALA A 165 9.27 -0.57 18.52
CA ALA A 165 8.19 0.30 18.05
C ALA A 165 8.08 0.36 16.53
N ALA A 166 9.22 0.46 15.80
CA ALA A 166 9.24 0.40 14.35
C ALA A 166 8.77 -0.98 13.85
N CYS A 167 9.26 -2.06 14.49
CA CYS A 167 8.92 -3.43 14.15
C CYS A 167 7.41 -3.70 14.31
N THR A 168 6.80 -3.23 15.39
CA THR A 168 5.34 -3.38 15.62
C THR A 168 4.53 -2.81 14.45
N LEU A 169 4.86 -1.60 13.97
CA LEU A 169 4.15 -1.00 12.85
C LEU A 169 4.43 -1.72 11.52
N TRP A 170 5.65 -2.21 11.31
CA TRP A 170 5.96 -2.99 10.10
C TRP A 170 5.28 -4.36 10.10
N VAL A 171 5.20 -5.03 11.26
CA VAL A 171 4.42 -6.26 11.40
C VAL A 171 2.94 -5.97 11.13
N ALA A 172 2.38 -4.91 11.72
CA ALA A 172 1.00 -4.52 11.46
C ALA A 172 0.75 -4.23 9.96
N ALA A 173 1.63 -3.47 9.30
CA ALA A 173 1.54 -3.20 7.87
C ALA A 173 1.60 -4.49 7.03
N SER A 174 2.48 -5.44 7.39
CA SER A 174 2.64 -6.72 6.69
C SER A 174 1.40 -7.61 6.77
N PHE A 175 0.72 -7.64 7.93
CA PHE A 175 -0.55 -8.37 8.10
C PHE A 175 -1.77 -7.57 7.63
N THR A 176 -1.59 -6.30 7.26
CA THR A 176 -2.61 -5.52 6.54
C THR A 176 -2.53 -5.77 5.04
N ARG A 177 -1.33 -5.96 4.47
CA ARG A 177 -1.11 -6.32 3.06
C ARG A 177 0.28 -6.92 2.88
N ALA A 178 0.35 -8.07 2.23
CA ALA A 178 1.60 -8.79 2.01
C ALA A 178 2.66 -7.97 1.24
N ALA A 179 2.24 -7.01 0.40
CA ALA A 179 3.14 -6.08 -0.29
C ALA A 179 4.00 -5.23 0.67
N ALA A 180 3.61 -5.10 1.95
CA ALA A 180 4.43 -4.43 2.97
C ALA A 180 5.57 -5.29 3.52
N VAL A 181 5.54 -6.62 3.33
CA VAL A 181 6.59 -7.52 3.84
C VAL A 181 8.00 -7.13 3.34
N PRO A 182 8.25 -6.92 2.04
CA PRO A 182 9.57 -6.49 1.60
C PRO A 182 9.94 -5.08 2.09
N LEU A 183 8.97 -4.15 2.22
CA LEU A 183 9.23 -2.84 2.85
C LEU A 183 9.67 -2.99 4.31
N ALA A 184 8.99 -3.86 5.06
CA ALA A 184 9.34 -4.20 6.44
C ALA A 184 10.74 -4.82 6.53
N ALA A 185 11.04 -5.80 5.67
CA ALA A 185 12.33 -6.47 5.64
C ALA A 185 13.47 -5.46 5.38
N ILE A 186 13.37 -4.63 4.34
CA ILE A 186 14.38 -3.61 4.02
C ILE A 186 14.55 -2.65 5.21
N SER A 187 13.44 -2.14 5.76
CA SER A 187 13.47 -1.15 6.84
C SER A 187 14.06 -1.72 8.13
N LEU A 188 13.67 -2.94 8.52
CA LEU A 188 14.15 -3.58 9.74
C LEU A 188 15.61 -4.03 9.62
N LEU A 189 16.03 -4.52 8.45
CA LEU A 189 17.43 -4.80 8.18
C LEU A 189 18.28 -3.52 8.23
N TRP A 190 17.79 -2.43 7.67
CA TRP A 190 18.45 -1.13 7.71
C TRP A 190 18.80 -0.65 9.12
N ILE A 191 17.90 -0.81 10.08
CA ILE A 191 18.10 -0.36 11.48
C ILE A 191 18.62 -1.47 12.38
N GLY A 192 18.47 -2.72 12.01
CA GLY A 192 18.91 -3.89 12.78
C GLY A 192 20.36 -4.26 12.55
N TRP A 193 20.79 -4.26 11.28
CA TRP A 193 22.11 -4.77 10.88
C TRP A 193 23.30 -3.99 11.43
N PRO A 194 23.38 -2.65 11.34
CA PRO A 194 24.53 -1.87 11.81
C PRO A 194 24.53 -1.58 13.31
N ALA A 195 23.56 -2.12 14.06
CA ALA A 195 23.32 -1.69 15.43
C ALA A 195 23.86 -2.66 16.49
N PRO A 196 24.18 -2.17 17.71
CA PRO A 196 24.43 -3.03 18.85
C PRO A 196 23.18 -3.85 19.19
N HIS A 197 23.40 -5.01 19.85
CA HIS A 197 22.32 -5.91 20.30
C HIS A 197 21.52 -6.58 19.16
N ARG A 198 22.16 -6.94 18.04
CA ARG A 198 21.50 -7.59 16.88
C ARG A 198 20.62 -8.77 17.28
N LEU A 199 21.13 -9.69 18.09
CA LEU A 199 20.37 -10.87 18.52
C LEU A 199 19.07 -10.48 19.25
N ARG A 200 19.15 -9.53 20.19
CA ARG A 200 17.95 -9.04 20.92
C ARG A 200 16.93 -8.40 19.99
N LYS A 201 17.38 -7.68 18.99
CA LYS A 201 16.50 -7.07 17.98
C LYS A 201 15.86 -8.12 17.07
N LEU A 202 16.63 -9.11 16.62
CA LEU A 202 16.10 -10.23 15.83
C LEU A 202 15.08 -11.04 16.63
N LEU A 203 15.36 -11.35 17.90
CA LEU A 203 14.41 -12.04 18.77
C LEU A 203 13.14 -11.21 19.02
N CYS A 204 13.27 -9.90 19.18
CA CYS A 204 12.15 -8.99 19.30
C CYS A 204 11.28 -8.98 18.01
N ALA A 205 11.92 -8.90 16.83
CA ALA A 205 11.21 -8.94 15.56
C ALA A 205 10.51 -10.29 15.35
N ALA A 206 11.18 -11.39 15.61
CA ALA A 206 10.61 -12.72 15.52
C ALA A 206 9.44 -12.90 16.49
N GLY A 207 9.59 -12.46 17.75
CA GLY A 207 8.53 -12.54 18.75
C GLY A 207 7.29 -11.72 18.37
N LEU A 208 7.47 -10.48 17.91
CA LEU A 208 6.36 -9.64 17.43
C LEU A 208 5.67 -10.22 16.19
N PHE A 209 6.48 -10.76 15.27
CA PHE A 209 5.93 -11.41 14.08
C PHE A 209 5.12 -12.65 14.47
N ILE A 210 5.65 -13.53 15.32
CA ILE A 210 5.00 -14.76 15.79
C ILE A 210 3.71 -14.42 16.55
N LEU A 211 3.72 -13.37 17.39
CA LEU A 211 2.55 -12.91 18.14
C LEU A 211 1.35 -12.60 17.24
N VAL A 212 1.57 -12.08 16.04
CA VAL A 212 0.52 -11.80 15.06
C VAL A 212 0.31 -12.97 14.09
N ALA A 213 1.38 -13.68 13.71
CA ALA A 213 1.33 -14.77 12.76
C ALA A 213 0.53 -15.98 13.28
N ILE A 214 0.60 -16.26 14.60
CA ILE A 214 -0.14 -17.37 15.20
C ILE A 214 -1.66 -17.15 15.07
N PRO A 215 -2.25 -16.07 15.61
CA PRO A 215 -3.70 -15.86 15.48
C PRO A 215 -4.11 -15.69 14.02
N ALA A 216 -3.31 -15.03 13.18
CA ALA A 216 -3.57 -14.93 11.74
C ALA A 216 -3.56 -16.29 11.05
N GLY A 217 -2.63 -17.17 11.43
CA GLY A 217 -2.53 -18.52 10.89
C GLY A 217 -3.73 -19.41 11.26
N PHE A 218 -4.22 -19.33 12.49
CA PHE A 218 -5.44 -20.03 12.91
C PHE A 218 -6.70 -19.46 12.24
N HIS A 219 -6.75 -18.14 12.06
CA HIS A 219 -7.82 -17.51 11.31
C HIS A 219 -7.79 -17.96 9.83
N GLY A 220 -6.62 -18.05 9.21
CA GLY A 220 -6.43 -18.63 7.88
C GLY A 220 -6.81 -20.11 7.83
N GLN A 221 -6.50 -20.89 8.88
CA GLN A 221 -6.87 -22.29 8.98
C GLN A 221 -8.39 -22.49 9.05
N ALA A 222 -9.10 -21.61 9.73
CA ALA A 222 -10.57 -21.68 9.77
C ALA A 222 -11.20 -21.45 8.39
N LYS A 223 -10.53 -20.70 7.50
CA LYS A 223 -10.98 -20.44 6.13
C LYS A 223 -10.57 -21.53 5.15
N LEU A 224 -9.29 -21.90 5.17
CA LEU A 224 -8.62 -22.69 4.13
C LEU A 224 -8.41 -24.17 4.54
N GLY A 225 -8.65 -24.51 5.81
CA GLY A 225 -8.41 -25.85 6.34
C GLY A 225 -6.97 -26.16 6.74
N PHE A 226 -6.02 -25.25 6.49
CA PHE A 226 -4.60 -25.36 6.87
C PHE A 226 -4.07 -24.06 7.46
N PHE A 227 -3.02 -24.12 8.27
CA PHE A 227 -2.42 -22.96 8.90
C PHE A 227 -1.82 -22.00 7.87
N ALA A 228 -2.41 -20.81 7.72
CA ALA A 228 -2.06 -19.84 6.70
C ALA A 228 -2.06 -18.41 7.25
N PRO A 229 -0.94 -17.93 7.83
CA PRO A 229 -0.85 -16.57 8.38
C PRO A 229 -0.99 -15.46 7.31
N PHE A 230 -0.67 -15.78 6.06
CA PHE A 230 -0.88 -14.94 4.88
C PHE A 230 -1.77 -15.69 3.88
N GLY A 231 -3.02 -15.93 4.24
CA GLY A 231 -3.95 -16.71 3.42
C GLY A 231 -4.11 -16.19 1.99
N ASN A 232 -4.07 -14.89 1.81
CA ASN A 232 -4.13 -14.25 0.51
C ASN A 232 -2.96 -14.60 -0.44
N LEU A 233 -1.76 -14.88 0.09
CA LEU A 233 -0.64 -15.29 -0.76
C LEU A 233 -0.86 -16.64 -1.43
N TYR A 234 -1.67 -17.50 -0.81
CA TYR A 234 -2.00 -18.79 -1.37
C TYR A 234 -2.84 -18.66 -2.65
N LEU A 235 -3.82 -17.77 -2.66
CA LEU A 235 -4.64 -17.48 -3.83
C LEU A 235 -3.83 -16.81 -4.96
N HIS A 236 -2.80 -16.03 -4.61
CA HIS A 236 -1.92 -15.43 -5.61
C HIS A 236 -1.17 -16.44 -6.48
N HIS A 237 -0.90 -17.66 -5.98
CA HIS A 237 -0.32 -18.71 -6.82
C HIS A 237 -1.24 -19.11 -7.97
N ILE A 238 -2.54 -19.17 -7.72
CA ILE A 238 -3.54 -19.50 -8.73
C ILE A 238 -3.59 -18.43 -9.80
N TYR A 239 -3.64 -17.18 -9.38
CA TYR A 239 -3.68 -16.04 -10.30
C TYR A 239 -2.41 -15.99 -11.17
N ARG A 240 -1.27 -16.31 -10.60
CA ARG A 240 -0.01 -16.43 -11.36
C ARG A 240 -0.07 -17.53 -12.40
N ASP A 241 -0.61 -18.68 -12.00
CA ASP A 241 -0.63 -19.87 -12.86
C ASP A 241 -1.74 -19.79 -13.94
N SER A 242 -2.74 -18.92 -13.76
CA SER A 242 -3.80 -18.70 -14.76
C SER A 242 -3.38 -17.90 -16.00
N GLY A 243 -2.14 -17.37 -16.05
CA GLY A 243 -1.64 -16.65 -17.22
C GLY A 243 -2.48 -15.44 -17.65
N ARG A 244 -3.07 -14.71 -16.68
CA ARG A 244 -3.98 -13.58 -16.92
C ARG A 244 -5.32 -13.92 -17.57
N GLN A 245 -5.73 -15.17 -17.50
CA GLN A 245 -7.08 -15.58 -17.90
C GLN A 245 -8.11 -15.21 -16.83
N ARG A 246 -9.35 -15.15 -17.24
CA ARG A 246 -10.47 -15.07 -16.30
C ARG A 246 -10.49 -16.35 -15.44
N ILE A 247 -10.58 -16.19 -14.12
CA ILE A 247 -10.62 -17.31 -13.19
C ILE A 247 -12.03 -17.47 -12.66
N GLU A 248 -12.60 -18.66 -12.79
CA GLU A 248 -13.81 -19.07 -12.12
C GLU A 248 -13.43 -19.97 -10.93
N LEU A 249 -13.65 -19.45 -9.72
CA LEU A 249 -13.50 -20.24 -8.49
C LEU A 249 -14.83 -20.92 -8.20
N ASN A 250 -14.87 -22.25 -8.29
CA ASN A 250 -16.03 -23.02 -7.86
C ASN A 250 -15.84 -23.46 -6.39
N LEU A 251 -16.71 -22.97 -5.54
CA LEU A 251 -16.70 -23.22 -4.10
C LEU A 251 -17.70 -24.33 -3.69
N GLY A 252 -18.11 -25.17 -4.60
CA GLY A 252 -19.09 -26.25 -4.35
C GLY A 252 -20.45 -25.69 -3.96
N SER A 253 -20.96 -26.05 -2.76
CA SER A 253 -22.28 -25.62 -2.28
C SER A 253 -22.40 -24.11 -2.03
N GLU A 254 -21.30 -23.38 -1.90
CA GLU A 254 -21.29 -21.92 -1.74
C GLU A 254 -21.34 -21.16 -3.07
N GLY A 255 -21.34 -21.88 -4.20
CA GLY A 255 -21.48 -21.30 -5.53
C GLY A 255 -20.17 -21.01 -6.24
N SER A 256 -20.26 -20.37 -7.39
CA SER A 256 -19.12 -19.99 -8.20
C SER A 256 -18.78 -18.52 -8.02
N TYR A 257 -17.51 -18.25 -7.89
CA TYR A 257 -16.96 -16.91 -7.73
C TYR A 257 -16.10 -16.56 -8.94
N TRP A 258 -16.35 -15.40 -9.53
CA TRP A 258 -15.60 -14.95 -10.70
C TRP A 258 -14.51 -13.97 -10.32
N PHE A 259 -13.28 -14.30 -10.66
CA PHE A 259 -12.18 -13.35 -10.69
C PHE A 259 -11.95 -12.91 -12.13
N VAL A 260 -12.02 -11.62 -12.36
CA VAL A 260 -11.87 -11.04 -13.69
C VAL A 260 -10.62 -10.19 -13.72
N SER A 261 -9.50 -10.77 -14.10
CA SER A 261 -8.28 -10.02 -14.28
C SER A 261 -8.31 -9.09 -15.53
N PRO A 262 -8.62 -9.59 -16.75
CA PRO A 262 -8.47 -8.74 -17.95
C PRO A 262 -9.51 -7.64 -18.12
N SER A 263 -10.76 -7.82 -17.71
CA SER A 263 -11.81 -6.82 -17.96
C SER A 263 -11.72 -5.62 -17.01
N PHE A 264 -11.19 -5.82 -15.81
CA PHE A 264 -10.82 -4.72 -14.92
C PHE A 264 -9.65 -3.92 -15.49
N ALA A 265 -8.72 -4.61 -16.13
CA ALA A 265 -7.61 -4.03 -16.84
C ALA A 265 -8.07 -3.07 -17.95
N ASN A 266 -9.08 -3.43 -18.74
CA ASN A 266 -9.54 -2.60 -19.86
C ASN A 266 -9.98 -1.20 -19.45
N ALA A 267 -10.65 -1.07 -18.31
CA ALA A 267 -11.06 0.25 -17.79
C ALA A 267 -9.88 1.02 -17.17
N THR A 268 -8.92 0.32 -16.57
CA THR A 268 -7.78 0.91 -15.85
C THR A 268 -6.55 1.16 -16.72
N PHE A 269 -6.45 0.51 -17.90
CA PHE A 269 -5.24 0.54 -18.71
C PHE A 269 -5.33 1.32 -20.03
N TYR A 270 -6.36 2.16 -20.21
CA TYR A 270 -6.33 3.06 -21.35
C TYR A 270 -4.99 3.82 -21.44
N PRO A 271 -4.28 3.87 -22.57
CA PRO A 271 -4.64 3.43 -23.91
C PRO A 271 -4.24 1.97 -24.26
N PHE A 272 -3.83 1.15 -23.32
CA PHE A 272 -3.33 -0.21 -23.57
C PHE A 272 -4.43 -1.29 -23.45
N SER A 273 -5.69 -0.87 -23.32
CA SER A 273 -6.84 -1.76 -23.14
C SER A 273 -7.00 -2.78 -24.28
N ASP A 274 -6.78 -2.36 -25.53
CA ASP A 274 -7.00 -3.22 -26.70
C ASP A 274 -5.98 -4.36 -26.79
N TRP A 275 -4.77 -4.14 -26.30
CA TRP A 275 -3.73 -5.16 -26.27
C TRP A 275 -4.04 -6.31 -25.29
N MET A 276 -4.87 -6.08 -24.29
CA MET A 276 -5.22 -7.07 -23.26
C MET A 276 -6.45 -7.90 -23.59
N THR A 277 -7.30 -7.46 -24.53
CA THR A 277 -8.53 -8.17 -24.92
C THR A 277 -8.27 -9.44 -25.73
N GLU A 278 -7.13 -9.56 -26.38
CA GLU A 278 -6.79 -10.73 -27.21
C GLU A 278 -6.47 -12.00 -26.41
N ARG A 279 -6.36 -11.93 -25.08
CA ARG A 279 -5.96 -13.05 -24.21
C ARG A 279 -7.14 -13.62 -23.43
N GLN A 280 -8.25 -13.83 -24.10
CA GLN A 280 -9.46 -14.34 -23.47
C GLN A 280 -9.41 -15.87 -23.34
N GLY A 281 -9.20 -16.33 -22.15
CA GLY A 281 -9.46 -17.69 -21.70
C GLY A 281 -10.14 -17.69 -20.33
N THR A 282 -10.77 -18.80 -19.98
CA THR A 282 -11.35 -18.98 -18.63
C THR A 282 -10.69 -20.19 -18.00
N ALA A 283 -9.93 -19.97 -16.93
CA ALA A 283 -9.45 -21.04 -16.07
C ALA A 283 -10.48 -21.33 -14.99
N LYS A 284 -10.84 -22.60 -14.81
CA LYS A 284 -11.76 -23.04 -13.76
C LYS A 284 -10.98 -23.71 -12.65
N VAL A 285 -11.18 -23.25 -11.43
CA VAL A 285 -10.55 -23.83 -10.24
C VAL A 285 -11.65 -24.24 -9.27
N THR A 286 -11.67 -25.51 -8.89
CA THR A 286 -12.64 -26.03 -7.92
C THR A 286 -11.97 -26.18 -6.57
N ILE A 287 -12.55 -25.56 -5.56
CA ILE A 287 -12.12 -25.71 -4.17
C ILE A 287 -13.10 -26.63 -3.45
N ASP A 288 -12.62 -27.75 -2.94
CA ASP A 288 -13.43 -28.65 -2.12
C ASP A 288 -13.54 -28.10 -0.69
N LEU A 289 -14.70 -27.50 -0.40
CA LEU A 289 -15.02 -26.96 0.92
C LEU A 289 -15.39 -28.07 1.93
N THR A 290 -15.83 -29.25 1.46
CA THR A 290 -16.28 -30.34 2.31
C THR A 290 -15.12 -30.88 3.14
N HIS A 291 -13.96 -31.01 2.51
CA HIS A 291 -12.73 -31.44 3.15
C HIS A 291 -11.89 -30.28 3.66
N ARG A 292 -12.34 -29.03 3.47
CA ARG A 292 -11.58 -27.80 3.77
C ARG A 292 -10.16 -27.83 3.19
N ARG A 293 -9.98 -28.54 2.09
CA ARG A 293 -8.75 -28.64 1.31
C ARG A 293 -8.96 -27.93 0.01
N ALA A 294 -8.00 -27.15 -0.39
CA ALA A 294 -7.89 -26.69 -1.76
C ALA A 294 -7.34 -27.86 -2.58
N ASP A 295 -8.20 -28.78 -2.99
CA ASP A 295 -7.87 -29.74 -4.02
C ASP A 295 -8.00 -29.02 -5.36
N TRP A 296 -6.91 -28.42 -5.73
CA TRP A 296 -6.73 -27.76 -7.01
C TRP A 296 -6.78 -28.81 -8.09
N ALA A 297 -7.78 -28.74 -8.95
CA ALA A 297 -7.98 -29.72 -9.99
C ALA A 297 -6.77 -29.76 -10.91
N ARG A 298 -5.99 -30.86 -10.86
CA ARG A 298 -4.77 -31.06 -11.66
C ARG A 298 -4.97 -30.97 -13.18
N GLU A 299 -6.21 -31.10 -13.66
CA GLU A 299 -6.53 -30.93 -15.08
C GLU A 299 -6.52 -29.48 -15.52
N GLU A 300 -6.80 -28.54 -14.64
CA GLU A 300 -6.80 -27.10 -14.94
C GLU A 300 -5.42 -26.45 -14.77
N GLU A 301 -4.55 -27.02 -13.94
CA GLU A 301 -3.11 -26.71 -13.97
C GLU A 301 -2.51 -26.95 -15.36
N ARG A 302 -3.02 -27.91 -16.11
CA ARG A 302 -2.56 -28.26 -17.46
C ARG A 302 -2.97 -27.18 -18.48
N ALA A 303 -4.22 -26.74 -18.46
CA ALA A 303 -4.71 -25.69 -19.35
C ALA A 303 -4.04 -24.33 -19.03
N ALA A 304 -3.83 -24.03 -17.73
CA ALA A 304 -3.11 -22.85 -17.30
C ALA A 304 -1.62 -22.89 -17.71
N HIS A 305 -1.00 -24.06 -17.71
CA HIS A 305 0.41 -24.23 -18.14
C HIS A 305 0.61 -24.00 -19.64
N GLU A 306 -0.38 -24.38 -20.45
CA GLU A 306 -0.33 -24.20 -21.91
C GLU A 306 -0.50 -22.73 -22.32
N SER A 307 -1.11 -21.90 -21.48
CA SER A 307 -1.30 -20.47 -21.72
C SER A 307 -0.21 -19.57 -21.13
N LYS A 308 0.82 -20.12 -20.49
CA LYS A 308 1.87 -19.35 -19.84
C LYS A 308 2.64 -18.49 -20.84
N MET A 309 2.64 -17.21 -20.55
CA MET A 309 3.53 -16.26 -21.19
C MET A 309 4.98 -16.52 -20.76
N SER A 310 5.93 -16.02 -21.55
CA SER A 310 7.31 -16.06 -21.11
C SER A 310 7.49 -15.17 -19.85
N PRO A 311 8.31 -15.56 -18.89
CA PRO A 311 8.57 -14.75 -17.69
C PRO A 311 9.02 -13.32 -18.00
N LEU A 312 9.72 -13.15 -19.12
CA LEU A 312 10.14 -11.82 -19.58
C LEU A 312 8.95 -10.96 -20.02
N THR A 313 8.04 -11.53 -20.79
CA THR A 313 6.84 -10.83 -21.26
C THR A 313 5.97 -10.43 -20.09
N ASP A 314 5.76 -11.33 -19.10
CA ASP A 314 5.01 -11.05 -17.87
C ASP A 314 5.64 -9.91 -17.06
N THR A 315 6.97 -9.93 -16.94
CA THR A 315 7.69 -8.86 -16.22
C THR A 315 7.54 -7.51 -16.92
N LEU A 316 7.68 -7.48 -18.26
CA LEU A 316 7.52 -6.24 -19.04
C LEU A 316 6.09 -5.70 -18.93
N GLU A 317 5.09 -6.55 -19.01
CA GLU A 317 3.70 -6.13 -18.83
C GLU A 317 3.43 -5.65 -17.42
N ASN A 318 3.94 -6.33 -16.39
CA ASN A 318 3.83 -5.88 -15.02
C ASN A 318 4.49 -4.51 -14.82
N LEU A 319 5.65 -4.27 -15.42
CA LEU A 319 6.29 -2.95 -15.41
C LEU A 319 5.40 -1.89 -16.06
N LEU A 320 4.80 -2.19 -17.21
CA LEU A 320 3.88 -1.26 -17.88
C LEU A 320 2.66 -0.95 -17.00
N PHE A 321 2.04 -1.98 -16.41
CA PHE A 321 0.86 -1.80 -15.56
C PHE A 321 1.17 -1.08 -14.27
N LEU A 322 2.26 -1.41 -13.59
CA LEU A 322 2.70 -0.68 -12.42
C LEU A 322 3.07 0.77 -12.74
N SER A 323 3.63 1.03 -13.93
CA SER A 323 4.07 2.38 -14.31
C SER A 323 2.92 3.27 -14.75
N PHE A 324 2.02 2.75 -15.59
CA PHE A 324 1.00 3.53 -16.29
C PHE A 324 -0.44 3.20 -15.89
N GLY A 325 -0.66 2.08 -15.20
CA GLY A 325 -1.98 1.74 -14.71
C GLY A 325 -2.48 2.74 -13.67
N GLN A 326 -3.79 2.90 -13.58
CA GLN A 326 -4.42 3.75 -12.60
C GLN A 326 -4.24 3.18 -11.18
N SER A 327 -3.88 4.02 -10.22
CA SER A 327 -3.58 3.58 -8.86
C SER A 327 -4.83 3.13 -8.10
N TRP A 328 -5.96 3.77 -8.39
CA TRP A 328 -7.25 3.40 -7.86
C TRP A 328 -8.30 3.43 -8.97
N PRO A 329 -9.19 2.43 -9.05
CA PRO A 329 -10.16 2.31 -10.12
C PRO A 329 -11.34 3.29 -9.99
N ASN A 330 -11.10 4.56 -9.81
CA ASN A 330 -12.11 5.59 -9.99
C ASN A 330 -12.15 5.98 -11.47
N ASN A 331 -12.92 5.21 -12.25
CA ASN A 331 -13.04 5.39 -13.69
C ASN A 331 -14.10 6.43 -14.06
N ASP A 332 -14.74 7.07 -13.10
CA ASP A 332 -15.73 8.08 -13.38
C ASP A 332 -15.06 9.39 -13.82
N MET A 333 -14.79 9.47 -15.12
CA MET A 333 -14.23 10.66 -15.78
C MET A 333 -15.16 11.88 -15.69
N ASN A 334 -16.40 11.71 -15.26
CA ASN A 334 -17.34 12.82 -15.05
C ASN A 334 -17.08 13.53 -13.72
N THR A 335 -16.30 12.93 -12.83
CA THR A 335 -15.86 13.58 -11.59
C THR A 335 -14.49 14.21 -11.74
N VAL A 336 -14.27 15.36 -11.09
CA VAL A 336 -12.93 16.02 -11.06
C VAL A 336 -11.89 15.08 -10.45
N SER A 337 -12.25 14.34 -9.41
CA SER A 337 -11.35 13.36 -8.77
C SER A 337 -10.96 12.25 -9.73
N GLY A 338 -11.93 11.64 -10.44
CA GLY A 338 -11.66 10.59 -11.41
C GLY A 338 -10.79 11.08 -12.56
N TRP A 339 -11.09 12.28 -13.09
CA TRP A 339 -10.28 12.91 -14.14
C TRP A 339 -8.84 13.15 -13.68
N LEU A 340 -8.63 13.73 -12.49
CA LEU A 340 -7.29 13.95 -11.94
C LEU A 340 -6.55 12.64 -11.73
N THR A 341 -7.19 11.61 -11.19
CA THR A 341 -6.58 10.29 -10.96
C THR A 341 -6.08 9.66 -12.27
N VAL A 342 -6.89 9.74 -13.35
CA VAL A 342 -6.50 9.22 -14.66
C VAL A 342 -5.27 9.93 -15.23
N TRP A 343 -5.18 11.24 -15.09
CA TRP A 343 -4.06 11.99 -15.66
C TRP A 343 -2.82 12.04 -14.77
N LEU A 344 -2.98 12.08 -13.46
CA LEU A 344 -1.85 12.09 -12.52
C LEU A 344 -1.02 10.82 -12.56
N ARG A 345 -1.57 9.69 -13.05
CA ARG A 345 -0.79 8.45 -13.21
C ARG A 345 0.49 8.63 -14.05
N TRP A 346 0.47 9.55 -15.00
CA TRP A 346 1.63 9.81 -15.87
C TRP A 346 2.82 10.43 -15.13
N ILE A 347 2.60 11.05 -13.96
CA ILE A 347 3.67 11.66 -13.18
C ILE A 347 4.56 10.62 -12.49
N TRP A 348 4.05 9.42 -12.29
CA TRP A 348 4.78 8.39 -11.56
C TRP A 348 6.01 7.89 -12.30
N VAL A 349 5.96 7.78 -13.64
CA VAL A 349 7.11 7.34 -14.45
C VAL A 349 8.28 8.31 -14.34
N PRO A 350 8.13 9.62 -14.64
CA PRO A 350 9.24 10.57 -14.47
C PRO A 350 9.70 10.67 -13.01
N MET A 351 8.80 10.46 -12.03
CA MET A 351 9.17 10.45 -10.63
C MET A 351 10.02 9.22 -10.27
N ILE A 352 9.67 8.02 -10.75
CA ILE A 352 10.49 6.80 -10.56
C ILE A 352 11.88 7.02 -11.17
N VAL A 353 11.94 7.54 -12.40
CA VAL A 353 13.21 7.82 -13.09
C VAL A 353 14.03 8.86 -12.31
N PHE A 354 13.40 9.95 -11.84
CA PHE A 354 14.08 10.99 -11.07
C PHE A 354 14.65 10.46 -9.75
N VAL A 355 13.88 9.65 -9.02
CA VAL A 355 14.32 9.02 -7.77
C VAL A 355 15.45 8.03 -8.02
N ALA A 356 15.34 7.20 -9.07
CA ALA A 356 16.38 6.25 -9.47
C ALA A 356 17.68 6.97 -9.87
N TRP A 357 17.57 8.04 -10.67
CA TRP A 357 18.72 8.87 -11.00
C TRP A 357 19.38 9.45 -9.75
N GLY A 358 18.61 10.03 -8.82
CA GLY A 358 19.15 10.59 -7.59
C GLY A 358 19.87 9.56 -6.72
N LEU A 359 19.40 8.29 -6.73
CA LEU A 359 20.06 7.20 -6.03
C LEU A 359 21.38 6.80 -6.71
N LEU A 360 21.40 6.65 -8.04
CA LEU A 360 22.57 6.30 -8.83
C LEU A 360 23.65 7.39 -8.77
N ASP A 361 23.25 8.67 -8.82
CA ASP A 361 24.14 9.83 -8.70
C ASP A 361 24.52 10.16 -7.24
N ARG A 362 24.18 9.28 -6.30
CA ARG A 362 24.51 9.37 -4.86
C ARG A 362 24.08 10.70 -4.22
N ARG A 363 22.96 11.26 -4.67
CA ARG A 363 22.39 12.50 -4.13
C ARG A 363 21.72 12.30 -2.77
N PHE A 364 21.27 11.09 -2.48
CA PHE A 364 20.79 10.74 -1.16
C PHE A 364 21.94 10.32 -0.26
N THR A 365 21.92 10.75 0.98
CA THR A 365 22.96 10.45 1.97
C THR A 365 22.38 9.83 3.24
N GLY A 366 23.10 8.85 3.82
CA GLY A 366 22.78 8.27 5.11
C GLY A 366 21.31 7.80 5.22
N ARG A 367 20.51 8.46 6.09
CA ARG A 367 19.12 8.08 6.33
C ARG A 367 18.17 8.33 5.17
N GLU A 368 18.52 9.24 4.28
CA GLU A 368 17.66 9.61 3.14
C GLU A 368 17.56 8.50 2.12
N THR A 369 18.58 7.61 2.03
CA THR A 369 18.59 6.48 1.09
C THR A 369 17.54 5.42 1.41
N LEU A 370 17.00 5.37 2.63
CA LEU A 370 16.01 4.36 3.03
C LEU A 370 14.74 4.43 2.16
N LEU A 371 14.17 5.64 1.99
CA LEU A 371 12.92 5.80 1.24
C LEU A 371 13.06 5.39 -0.23
N PRO A 372 14.02 5.96 -1.01
CA PRO A 372 14.16 5.61 -2.42
C PRO A 372 14.55 4.15 -2.64
N VAL A 373 15.41 3.57 -1.80
CA VAL A 373 15.75 2.15 -1.88
C VAL A 373 14.53 1.28 -1.62
N SER A 374 13.78 1.55 -0.55
CA SER A 374 12.57 0.79 -0.24
C SER A 374 11.53 0.88 -1.36
N GLY A 375 11.26 2.08 -1.88
CA GLY A 375 10.28 2.30 -2.93
C GLY A 375 10.66 1.61 -4.24
N LEU A 376 11.91 1.79 -4.71
CA LEU A 376 12.36 1.20 -5.97
C LEU A 376 12.51 -0.32 -5.90
N VAL A 377 13.11 -0.85 -4.82
CA VAL A 377 13.28 -2.31 -4.68
C VAL A 377 11.92 -3.01 -4.67
N VAL A 378 10.93 -2.46 -3.94
CA VAL A 378 9.61 -3.08 -3.89
C VAL A 378 8.84 -2.87 -5.19
N PHE A 379 9.01 -1.75 -5.88
CA PHE A 379 8.43 -1.53 -7.21
C PHE A 379 8.92 -2.60 -8.22
N PHE A 380 10.23 -2.82 -8.32
CA PHE A 380 10.78 -3.85 -9.20
C PHE A 380 10.44 -5.26 -8.73
N TRP A 381 10.40 -5.50 -7.42
CA TRP A 381 9.96 -6.79 -6.88
C TRP A 381 8.52 -7.12 -7.27
N LEU A 382 7.59 -6.14 -7.21
CA LEU A 382 6.21 -6.32 -7.68
C LEU A 382 6.16 -6.65 -9.18
N ALA A 383 6.99 -6.01 -9.99
CA ALA A 383 7.07 -6.31 -11.41
C ALA A 383 7.55 -7.74 -11.69
N LEU A 384 8.50 -8.23 -10.88
CA LEU A 384 9.08 -9.56 -11.02
C LEU A 384 8.20 -10.69 -10.45
N GLN A 385 7.17 -10.38 -9.66
CA GLN A 385 6.31 -11.40 -9.04
C GLN A 385 5.50 -12.23 -10.02
N GLN A 386 5.46 -11.87 -11.30
CA GLN A 386 4.69 -12.57 -12.34
C GLN A 386 3.23 -12.81 -11.94
N SER A 387 2.65 -11.84 -11.21
CA SER A 387 1.25 -11.90 -10.83
C SER A 387 0.37 -11.60 -12.04
N ALA A 388 -0.56 -12.48 -12.34
CA ALA A 388 -1.55 -12.28 -13.39
C ALA A 388 -2.48 -11.07 -13.16
N ILE A 389 -2.48 -10.51 -11.95
CA ILE A 389 -3.35 -9.41 -11.51
C ILE A 389 -2.53 -8.17 -11.15
N THR A 390 -1.38 -7.96 -11.78
CA THR A 390 -0.65 -6.72 -11.53
C THR A 390 -1.39 -5.54 -12.15
N GLU A 391 -1.77 -4.60 -11.31
CA GLU A 391 -2.50 -3.38 -11.65
C GLU A 391 -1.77 -2.15 -11.12
N GLY A 392 -2.11 -0.97 -11.65
CA GLY A 392 -1.61 0.30 -11.09
C GLY A 392 -1.92 0.46 -9.60
N ARG A 393 -3.02 -0.13 -9.09
CA ARG A 393 -3.38 -0.18 -7.67
C ARG A 393 -2.28 -0.78 -6.78
N PHE A 394 -1.50 -1.73 -7.27
CA PHE A 394 -0.36 -2.27 -6.50
C PHE A 394 0.76 -1.26 -6.28
N ARG A 395 0.83 -0.20 -7.09
CA ARG A 395 1.75 0.91 -6.89
C ARG A 395 1.30 1.85 -5.77
N LEU A 396 0.01 1.98 -5.51
CA LEU A 396 -0.56 2.94 -4.56
C LEU A 396 0.16 2.98 -3.20
N PRO A 397 0.54 1.84 -2.56
CA PRO A 397 1.31 1.87 -1.32
C PRO A 397 2.74 2.43 -1.46
N LEU A 398 3.30 2.44 -2.67
CA LEU A 398 4.65 2.93 -2.95
C LEU A 398 4.67 4.41 -3.34
N GLU A 399 3.57 4.93 -3.83
CA GLU A 399 3.47 6.31 -4.32
C GLU A 399 3.85 7.36 -3.28
N PRO A 400 3.40 7.29 -2.02
CA PRO A 400 3.83 8.24 -0.99
C PRO A 400 5.34 8.15 -0.70
N ILE A 401 5.93 6.93 -0.82
CA ILE A 401 7.36 6.71 -0.64
C ILE A 401 8.15 7.38 -1.77
N LEU A 402 7.70 7.20 -3.01
CA LEU A 402 8.31 7.80 -4.20
C LEU A 402 8.17 9.32 -4.17
N LEU A 403 6.99 9.83 -3.83
CA LEU A 403 6.73 11.27 -3.70
C LEU A 403 7.61 11.90 -2.61
N ALA A 404 7.69 11.28 -1.44
CA ALA A 404 8.56 11.73 -0.36
C ALA A 404 10.04 11.71 -0.77
N SER A 405 10.48 10.65 -1.47
CA SER A 405 11.85 10.54 -2.00
C SER A 405 12.17 11.62 -3.02
N ALA A 406 11.27 11.86 -3.98
CA ALA A 406 11.43 12.91 -4.98
C ALA A 406 11.46 14.29 -4.33
N PHE A 407 10.66 14.52 -3.30
CA PHE A 407 10.65 15.77 -2.56
C PHE A 407 11.95 16.00 -1.78
N VAL A 408 12.47 14.97 -1.09
CA VAL A 408 13.79 15.02 -0.40
C VAL A 408 14.89 15.35 -1.41
N LEU A 409 14.91 14.68 -2.57
CA LEU A 409 15.89 14.93 -3.62
C LEU A 409 15.81 16.36 -4.15
N SER A 410 14.62 16.85 -4.46
CA SER A 410 14.40 18.23 -4.94
C SER A 410 14.91 19.27 -3.94
N HIS A 411 14.66 19.06 -2.64
CA HIS A 411 15.15 19.95 -1.59
C HIS A 411 16.68 19.95 -1.52
N ARG A 412 17.32 18.78 -1.60
CA ARG A 412 18.79 18.67 -1.64
C ARG A 412 19.42 19.36 -2.83
N LEU A 413 18.80 19.25 -4.01
CA LEU A 413 19.29 19.92 -5.21
C LEU A 413 19.17 21.45 -5.10
N ALA A 414 18.11 21.95 -4.46
CA ALA A 414 17.93 23.39 -4.22
C ALA A 414 18.99 23.93 -3.23
N ASP A 415 19.22 23.23 -2.11
CA ASP A 415 20.24 23.60 -1.13
C ASP A 415 21.65 23.59 -1.73
N GLY A 416 21.99 22.57 -2.55
CA GLY A 416 23.29 22.48 -3.21
C GLY A 416 23.53 23.57 -4.24
N ARG A 417 22.51 24.13 -4.90
CA ARG A 417 22.60 25.30 -5.79
C ARG A 417 22.81 26.56 -4.96
N ALA A 418 22.09 26.73 -3.85
CA ALA A 418 22.26 27.92 -3.00
C ALA A 418 23.68 28.04 -2.45
N LEU A 419 24.32 26.92 -2.07
CA LEU A 419 25.71 26.93 -1.61
C LEU A 419 26.71 27.30 -2.72
N ARG A 420 26.51 26.88 -3.96
CA ARG A 420 27.38 27.20 -5.10
C ARG A 420 27.26 28.67 -5.49
N THR A 421 26.09 29.26 -5.49
CA THR A 421 25.88 30.68 -5.79
C THR A 421 26.41 31.60 -4.68
N ALA A 422 26.47 31.16 -3.43
CA ALA A 422 27.06 31.91 -2.32
C ALA A 422 28.60 31.87 -2.32
N SER A 423 29.22 30.93 -3.03
CA SER A 423 30.67 30.77 -3.14
C SER A 423 31.27 31.43 -4.41
N GLN A 424 30.44 31.97 -5.28
CA GLN A 424 30.82 32.82 -6.42
C GLN A 424 30.59 34.30 -6.08
#